data_53991ce44e0c744ae9500e0b63b17c1c
#
_entry.id   53991ce44e0c744ae9500e0b63b17c1c
#
_cell.length_a   1.000
_cell.length_b   1.000
_cell.length_c   1.000
_cell.angle_alpha   90.00
_cell.angle_beta   90.00
_cell.angle_gamma   90.00
#
_symmetry.space_group_name_H-M   'P 1'
#
loop_
_entity.id
_entity.type
_entity.pdbx_description
1 polymer ?
#
loop_
_entity_poly.entity_id
_entity_poly.type
_entity_poly.pdbx_seq_one_letter_code
_entity_poly.pdbx_strand_id
1 'polypeptide(L)'
;MDELYWFLEVKPRTETRENVYIMTMVSRKPRQILRHIVSLDKSSATIQKMVDAAPEAEQYCTDGYFGYLDVVFPGKHIFNIHNKNDTFTVESVNADLRHYIPTLARRSRCFPRKLENLQAVLTVFVRAYNRFGLQKDRFRSRNPGAQIPFSLFDFF
;
A
#
# COMPACT_ATOMS: atom_id res chain seq x y z
N MET A 1 -2.73 -8.90 -3.98
CA MET A 1 -1.81 -7.78 -4.33
C MET A 1 -2.52 -6.84 -5.26
N ASP A 2 -2.18 -5.57 -5.24
CA ASP A 2 -2.78 -4.53 -6.09
C ASP A 2 -1.85 -3.31 -6.15
N GLU A 3 -1.96 -2.48 -7.19
CA GLU A 3 -1.20 -1.26 -7.35
C GLU A 3 -2.08 -0.02 -7.16
N LEU A 4 -1.51 0.96 -6.46
CA LEU A 4 -2.04 2.29 -6.35
C LEU A 4 -1.21 3.22 -7.23
N TYR A 5 -1.86 3.82 -8.22
CA TYR A 5 -1.24 4.78 -9.11
C TYR A 5 -1.18 6.17 -8.50
N TRP A 6 -0.03 6.83 -8.61
CA TRP A 6 0.21 8.21 -8.20
C TRP A 6 1.22 8.90 -9.10
N PHE A 7 1.62 10.11 -8.76
CA PHE A 7 2.61 10.87 -9.51
C PHE A 7 3.50 11.70 -8.57
N LEU A 8 4.72 11.99 -9.03
CA LEU A 8 5.63 12.97 -8.42
C LEU A 8 5.52 14.29 -9.16
N GLU A 9 5.47 15.39 -8.44
CA GLU A 9 5.55 16.73 -9.03
C GLU A 9 7.01 17.19 -9.04
N VAL A 10 7.65 17.12 -10.21
CA VAL A 10 9.10 17.35 -10.34
C VAL A 10 9.47 18.83 -10.32
N LYS A 11 8.59 19.75 -10.72
CA LYS A 11 8.67 21.21 -10.55
C LYS A 11 7.33 21.87 -10.92
N PRO A 12 6.94 23.01 -10.29
CA PRO A 12 5.66 23.66 -10.56
C PRO A 12 5.53 24.33 -11.95
N ARG A 13 6.53 24.24 -12.81
CA ARG A 13 6.54 24.88 -14.14
C ARG A 13 6.88 23.95 -15.31
N THR A 14 7.17 22.68 -15.08
CA THR A 14 7.35 21.69 -16.15
C THR A 14 6.19 20.72 -16.13
N GLU A 15 5.53 20.56 -17.28
CA GLU A 15 4.39 19.64 -17.47
C GLU A 15 4.73 18.14 -17.32
N THR A 16 5.94 17.81 -16.91
CA THR A 16 6.41 16.44 -16.75
C THR A 16 6.08 15.92 -15.35
N ARG A 17 4.97 15.18 -15.26
CA ARG A 17 4.63 14.36 -14.11
C ARG A 17 5.24 12.99 -14.30
N GLU A 18 6.01 12.52 -13.33
CA GLU A 18 6.48 11.15 -13.31
C GLU A 18 5.46 10.26 -12.62
N ASN A 19 5.06 9.20 -13.30
CA ASN A 19 4.15 8.22 -12.75
C ASN A 19 4.84 7.41 -11.65
N VAL A 20 4.14 7.24 -10.54
CA VAL A 20 4.62 6.45 -9.40
C VAL A 20 3.61 5.35 -9.11
N TYR A 21 4.11 4.16 -8.91
CA TYR A 21 3.34 3.00 -8.53
C TYR A 21 3.64 2.62 -7.09
N ILE A 22 2.61 2.50 -6.28
CA ILE A 22 2.68 2.00 -4.92
C ILE A 22 2.06 0.62 -4.94
N MET A 23 2.91 -0.40 -4.92
CA MET A 23 2.47 -1.78 -4.90
C MET A 23 2.37 -2.26 -3.46
N THR A 24 1.27 -2.92 -3.12
CA THR A 24 1.01 -3.41 -1.78
C THR A 24 0.68 -4.90 -1.78
N MET A 25 1.24 -5.61 -0.81
CA MET A 25 0.88 -6.99 -0.48
C MET A 25 0.23 -6.99 0.90
N VAL A 26 -0.97 -7.53 0.98
CA VAL A 26 -1.80 -7.48 2.19
C VAL A 26 -2.23 -8.89 2.59
N SER A 27 -2.10 -9.21 3.87
CA SER A 27 -2.71 -10.41 4.45
C SER A 27 -4.19 -10.17 4.73
N ARG A 28 -5.03 -11.20 4.47
CA ARG A 28 -6.45 -11.15 4.83
C ARG A 28 -6.69 -11.32 6.33
N LYS A 29 -5.93 -12.23 6.95
CA LYS A 29 -6.04 -12.55 8.40
C LYS A 29 -4.65 -12.83 8.98
N PRO A 30 -4.14 -11.97 9.85
CA PRO A 30 -4.69 -10.66 10.24
C PRO A 30 -4.58 -9.67 9.07
N ARG A 31 -5.43 -8.65 9.01
CA ARG A 31 -5.40 -7.63 7.97
C ARG A 31 -4.19 -6.71 8.18
N GLN A 32 -3.07 -7.05 7.55
CA GLN A 32 -1.80 -6.34 7.66
C GLN A 32 -1.18 -6.12 6.30
N ILE A 33 -0.45 -5.03 6.15
CA ILE A 33 0.37 -4.75 4.97
C ILE A 33 1.69 -5.50 5.17
N LEU A 34 1.87 -6.60 4.46
CA LEU A 34 3.07 -7.45 4.58
C LEU A 34 4.28 -6.79 3.92
N ARG A 35 4.06 -6.18 2.76
CA ARG A 35 5.09 -5.48 2.00
C ARG A 35 4.50 -4.34 1.19
N HIS A 36 5.31 -3.32 0.93
CA HIS A 36 5.02 -2.25 -0.02
C HIS A 36 6.29 -1.86 -0.76
N ILE A 37 6.13 -1.44 -2.00
CA ILE A 37 7.20 -0.86 -2.82
C ILE A 37 6.66 0.41 -3.48
N VAL A 38 7.48 1.46 -3.50
CA VAL A 38 7.25 2.66 -4.30
C VAL A 38 8.24 2.64 -5.45
N SER A 39 7.75 2.68 -6.67
CA SER A 39 8.58 2.59 -7.88
C SER A 39 8.05 3.47 -8.99
N LEU A 40 8.93 3.91 -9.87
CA LEU A 40 8.56 4.54 -11.15
C LEU A 40 8.15 3.51 -12.20
N ASP A 41 8.39 2.25 -11.91
CA ASP A 41 8.15 1.10 -12.78
C ASP A 41 7.29 0.06 -12.06
N LYS A 42 6.41 -0.60 -12.79
CA LYS A 42 5.57 -1.70 -12.33
C LYS A 42 5.82 -3.00 -13.10
N SER A 43 7.05 -3.20 -13.56
CA SER A 43 7.44 -4.43 -14.28
C SER A 43 7.34 -5.66 -13.39
N SER A 44 7.25 -6.83 -14.03
CA SER A 44 7.28 -8.13 -13.36
C SER A 44 8.51 -8.28 -12.47
N ALA A 45 9.66 -7.72 -12.88
CA ALA A 45 10.90 -7.73 -12.08
C ALA A 45 10.76 -6.94 -10.77
N THR A 46 10.08 -5.79 -10.79
CA THR A 46 9.82 -5.00 -9.59
C THR A 46 8.82 -5.70 -8.67
N ILE A 47 7.79 -6.32 -9.24
CA ILE A 47 6.83 -7.13 -8.49
C ILE A 47 7.52 -8.35 -7.87
N GLN A 48 8.42 -9.01 -8.60
CA GLN A 48 9.18 -10.16 -8.08
C GLN A 48 10.00 -9.78 -6.84
N LYS A 49 10.70 -8.65 -6.87
CA LYS A 49 11.43 -8.13 -5.69
C LYS A 49 10.53 -7.93 -4.46
N MET A 50 9.27 -7.56 -4.69
CA MET A 50 8.30 -7.42 -3.60
C MET A 50 7.88 -8.79 -3.05
N VAL A 51 7.66 -9.77 -3.92
CA VAL A 51 7.30 -11.13 -3.53
C VAL A 51 8.46 -11.79 -2.76
N ASP A 52 9.68 -11.70 -3.28
CA ASP A 52 10.88 -12.30 -2.68
C ASP A 52 11.20 -11.73 -1.29
N ALA A 53 10.86 -10.46 -1.07
CA ALA A 53 11.11 -9.78 0.21
C ALA A 53 9.92 -9.85 1.19
N ALA A 54 8.83 -10.49 0.82
CA ALA A 54 7.65 -10.67 1.66
C ALA A 54 7.68 -12.04 2.35
N PRO A 55 6.95 -12.20 3.47
CA PRO A 55 6.72 -13.53 4.03
C PRO A 55 6.02 -14.44 3.04
N GLU A 56 6.44 -15.70 2.99
CA GLU A 56 5.78 -16.71 2.17
C GLU A 56 4.34 -16.95 2.60
N ALA A 57 3.49 -17.25 1.63
CA ALA A 57 2.09 -17.55 1.84
C ALA A 57 1.67 -18.75 0.99
N GLU A 58 0.70 -19.49 1.47
CA GLU A 58 0.15 -20.64 0.73
C GLU A 58 -0.59 -20.22 -0.55
N GLN A 59 -1.14 -19.00 -0.54
CA GLN A 59 -1.96 -18.48 -1.64
C GLN A 59 -1.72 -17.00 -1.88
N TYR A 60 -1.57 -16.65 -3.14
CA TYR A 60 -1.44 -15.28 -3.63
C TYR A 60 -2.60 -14.95 -4.55
N CYS A 61 -3.32 -13.87 -4.25
CA CYS A 61 -4.40 -13.37 -5.09
C CYS A 61 -3.99 -12.04 -5.71
N THR A 62 -4.12 -11.93 -7.03
CA THR A 62 -3.84 -10.71 -7.78
C THR A 62 -5.04 -10.33 -8.64
N ASP A 63 -5.08 -9.09 -9.08
CA ASP A 63 -6.01 -8.65 -10.12
C ASP A 63 -5.57 -9.12 -11.53
N GLY A 64 -6.26 -8.62 -12.56
CA GLY A 64 -6.02 -8.96 -13.95
C GLY A 64 -4.83 -8.27 -14.61
N TYR A 65 -3.91 -7.65 -13.87
CA TYR A 65 -2.74 -7.03 -14.47
C TYR A 65 -1.75 -8.09 -14.99
N PHE A 66 -1.43 -8.06 -16.29
CA PHE A 66 -0.62 -9.07 -16.95
C PHE A 66 0.81 -9.21 -16.38
N GLY A 67 1.35 -8.14 -15.78
CA GLY A 67 2.67 -8.19 -15.13
C GLY A 67 2.81 -9.24 -14.03
N TYR A 68 1.71 -9.73 -13.48
CA TYR A 68 1.72 -10.81 -12.49
C TYR A 68 1.94 -12.21 -13.09
N LEU A 69 1.72 -12.39 -14.39
CA LEU A 69 1.87 -13.70 -15.04
C LEU A 69 3.32 -14.16 -15.13
N ASP A 70 4.27 -13.22 -15.19
CA ASP A 70 5.70 -13.51 -15.26
C ASP A 70 6.36 -13.57 -13.87
N VAL A 71 5.58 -13.43 -12.79
CA VAL A 71 6.06 -13.46 -11.42
C VAL A 71 5.99 -14.88 -10.86
N VAL A 72 7.07 -15.32 -10.24
CA VAL A 72 7.14 -16.62 -9.56
C VAL A 72 6.66 -16.43 -8.12
N PHE A 73 5.55 -17.06 -7.78
CA PHE A 73 5.01 -17.06 -6.42
C PHE A 73 5.40 -18.38 -5.72
N PRO A 74 5.87 -18.32 -4.46
CA PRO A 74 6.22 -19.55 -3.71
C PRO A 74 5.00 -20.42 -3.37
N GLY A 75 3.78 -19.86 -3.44
CA GLY A 75 2.53 -20.57 -3.20
C GLY A 75 1.57 -20.53 -4.38
N LYS A 76 0.34 -21.00 -4.18
CA LYS A 76 -0.69 -21.03 -5.22
C LYS A 76 -1.05 -19.62 -5.67
N HIS A 77 -0.85 -19.32 -6.95
CA HIS A 77 -1.27 -18.04 -7.54
C HIS A 77 -2.69 -18.13 -8.08
N ILE A 78 -3.55 -17.20 -7.70
CA ILE A 78 -4.91 -17.00 -8.22
C ILE A 78 -4.94 -15.66 -8.94
N PHE A 79 -5.00 -15.75 -10.26
CA PHE A 79 -5.12 -14.61 -11.16
C PHE A 79 -6.59 -14.39 -11.50
N ASN A 80 -7.16 -13.30 -11.01
CA ASN A 80 -8.58 -13.02 -11.16
C ASN A 80 -8.83 -11.81 -12.07
N ILE A 81 -9.36 -12.09 -13.27
CA ILE A 81 -9.75 -11.05 -14.24
C ILE A 81 -11.18 -10.56 -13.98
N HIS A 82 -12.07 -11.45 -13.52
CA HIS A 82 -13.51 -11.18 -13.48
C HIS A 82 -14.09 -11.05 -12.09
N ASN A 83 -13.41 -11.52 -11.06
CA ASN A 83 -13.95 -11.56 -9.71
C ASN A 83 -13.07 -10.76 -8.74
N LYS A 84 -13.61 -9.65 -8.25
CA LYS A 84 -12.94 -8.77 -7.27
C LYS A 84 -13.00 -9.27 -5.83
N ASN A 85 -13.67 -10.39 -5.56
CA ASN A 85 -13.81 -10.90 -4.19
C ASN A 85 -12.46 -11.23 -3.55
N ASP A 86 -11.46 -11.56 -4.36
CA ASP A 86 -10.13 -11.91 -3.87
C ASP A 86 -9.21 -10.70 -3.66
N THR A 87 -9.50 -9.56 -4.29
CA THR A 87 -8.72 -8.32 -4.15
C THR A 87 -9.35 -7.29 -3.21
N PHE A 88 -10.58 -7.53 -2.72
CA PHE A 88 -11.31 -6.62 -1.84
C PHE A 88 -10.49 -6.13 -0.63
N THR A 89 -9.71 -7.00 0.00
CA THR A 89 -8.92 -6.62 1.18
C THR A 89 -7.83 -5.61 0.82
N VAL A 90 -7.10 -5.83 -0.27
CA VAL A 90 -6.03 -4.93 -0.70
C VAL A 90 -6.60 -3.62 -1.24
N GLU A 91 -7.71 -3.66 -1.98
CA GLU A 91 -8.41 -2.44 -2.44
C GLU A 91 -8.85 -1.57 -1.26
N SER A 92 -9.38 -2.20 -0.20
CA SER A 92 -9.76 -1.49 1.02
C SER A 92 -8.55 -0.89 1.75
N VAL A 93 -7.39 -1.56 1.78
CA VAL A 93 -6.14 -1.00 2.33
C VAL A 93 -5.64 0.15 1.48
N ASN A 94 -5.70 0.04 0.15
CA ASN A 94 -5.33 1.12 -0.75
C ASN A 94 -6.25 2.36 -0.59
N ALA A 95 -7.53 2.15 -0.28
CA ALA A 95 -8.44 3.23 0.09
C ALA A 95 -8.05 3.87 1.43
N ASP A 96 -7.62 3.09 2.42
CA ASP A 96 -7.12 3.61 3.70
C ASP A 96 -5.83 4.42 3.49
N LEU A 97 -4.89 3.96 2.65
CA LEU A 97 -3.69 4.73 2.29
C LEU A 97 -4.04 6.11 1.73
N ARG A 98 -4.99 6.17 0.80
CA ARG A 98 -5.46 7.45 0.23
C ARG A 98 -6.19 8.33 1.24
N HIS A 99 -6.88 7.73 2.20
CA HIS A 99 -7.65 8.45 3.20
C HIS A 99 -6.75 9.08 4.27
N TYR A 100 -5.77 8.33 4.77
CA TYR A 100 -4.95 8.73 5.91
C TYR A 100 -3.63 9.41 5.54
N ILE A 101 -3.13 9.21 4.32
CA ILE A 101 -1.91 9.85 3.85
C ILE A 101 -2.29 11.04 2.96
N PRO A 102 -2.17 12.30 3.47
CA PRO A 102 -2.62 13.49 2.73
C PRO A 102 -1.99 13.64 1.35
N THR A 103 -0.73 13.20 1.20
CA THR A 103 -0.02 13.25 -0.08
C THR A 103 -0.59 12.29 -1.13
N LEU A 104 -1.37 11.29 -0.73
CA LEU A 104 -2.02 10.32 -1.61
C LEU A 104 -3.51 10.60 -1.84
N ALA A 105 -4.06 11.63 -1.21
CA ALA A 105 -5.46 12.00 -1.38
C ALA A 105 -5.69 12.59 -2.78
N ARG A 106 -6.73 12.14 -3.50
CA ARG A 106 -7.02 12.52 -4.91
C ARG A 106 -7.12 14.03 -5.16
N ARG A 107 -7.42 14.82 -4.12
CA ARG A 107 -7.54 16.28 -4.18
C ARG A 107 -6.49 16.97 -3.30
N SER A 108 -5.38 16.29 -3.03
CA SER A 108 -4.29 16.88 -2.25
C SER A 108 -3.60 17.99 -3.03
N ARG A 109 -3.18 19.03 -2.30
CA ARG A 109 -2.21 20.02 -2.78
C ARG A 109 -0.79 19.70 -2.33
N CYS A 110 -0.62 18.63 -1.54
CA CYS A 110 0.65 18.19 -0.99
C CYS A 110 1.16 17.01 -1.82
N PHE A 111 1.93 17.28 -2.86
CA PHE A 111 2.51 16.23 -3.70
C PHE A 111 3.92 15.86 -3.21
N PRO A 112 4.27 14.57 -3.19
CA PRO A 112 5.63 14.16 -2.93
C PRO A 112 6.52 14.62 -4.09
N ARG A 113 7.66 15.22 -3.76
CA ARG A 113 8.64 15.68 -4.78
C ARG A 113 9.75 14.68 -5.01
N LYS A 114 9.94 13.75 -4.11
CA LYS A 114 10.99 12.73 -4.15
C LYS A 114 10.41 11.38 -3.79
N LEU A 115 10.87 10.35 -4.47
CA LEU A 115 10.45 8.97 -4.25
C LEU A 115 10.78 8.51 -2.83
N GLU A 116 11.97 8.88 -2.33
CA GLU A 116 12.44 8.51 -0.99
C GLU A 116 11.51 9.05 0.11
N ASN A 117 11.02 10.29 -0.06
CA ASN A 117 10.10 10.89 0.91
C ASN A 117 8.77 10.14 0.96
N LEU A 118 8.24 9.75 -0.21
CA LEU A 118 7.02 8.96 -0.28
C LEU A 118 7.24 7.57 0.33
N GLN A 119 8.36 6.93 0.04
CA GLN A 119 8.74 5.64 0.64
C GLN A 119 8.85 5.74 2.17
N ALA A 120 9.47 6.80 2.69
CA ALA A 120 9.60 7.01 4.14
C ALA A 120 8.22 7.20 4.81
N VAL A 121 7.36 8.04 4.24
CA VAL A 121 5.99 8.27 4.74
C VAL A 121 5.20 6.97 4.76
N LEU A 122 5.27 6.19 3.68
CA LEU A 122 4.60 4.88 3.61
C LEU A 122 5.14 3.90 4.64
N THR A 123 6.45 3.87 4.86
CA THR A 123 7.06 2.98 5.84
C THR A 123 6.56 3.27 7.26
N VAL A 124 6.52 4.56 7.65
CA VAL A 124 5.97 4.98 8.96
C VAL A 124 4.49 4.63 9.05
N PHE A 125 3.72 4.95 8.00
CA PHE A 125 2.30 4.65 7.98
C PHE A 125 2.02 3.15 8.11
N VAL A 126 2.74 2.30 7.36
CA VAL A 126 2.55 0.84 7.38
C VAL A 126 2.84 0.27 8.77
N ARG A 127 3.87 0.75 9.45
CA ARG A 127 4.15 0.35 10.84
C ARG A 127 2.99 0.71 11.76
N ALA A 128 2.52 1.95 11.70
CA ALA A 128 1.38 2.41 12.50
C ALA A 128 0.09 1.64 12.14
N TYR A 129 -0.18 1.45 10.85
CA TYR A 129 -1.34 0.71 10.37
C TYR A 129 -1.36 -0.73 10.86
N ASN A 130 -0.23 -1.44 10.77
CA ASN A 130 -0.13 -2.82 11.22
C ASN A 130 -0.27 -2.96 12.73
N ARG A 131 0.24 -1.98 13.49
CA ARG A 131 0.16 -1.99 14.96
C ARG A 131 -1.24 -1.64 15.46
N PHE A 132 -1.90 -0.66 14.83
CA PHE A 132 -3.15 -0.07 15.33
C PHE A 132 -4.35 -0.28 14.40
N GLY A 133 -4.12 -0.55 13.10
CA GLY A 133 -5.17 -0.65 12.08
C GLY A 133 -6.14 -1.80 12.27
N LEU A 134 -5.74 -2.87 12.97
CA LEU A 134 -6.61 -3.98 13.37
C LEU A 134 -7.68 -3.55 14.38
N GLN A 135 -7.52 -2.39 14.97
CA GLN A 135 -8.43 -1.81 15.96
C GLN A 135 -9.21 -0.64 15.34
N LYS A 136 -9.67 -0.77 14.10
CA LYS A 136 -10.45 0.28 13.40
C LYS A 136 -11.59 0.83 14.23
N ASP A 137 -12.22 0.01 15.04
CA ASP A 137 -13.31 0.42 15.94
C ASP A 137 -12.82 1.44 16.97
N ARG A 138 -11.58 1.33 17.44
CA ARG A 138 -10.97 2.30 18.35
C ARG A 138 -10.58 3.62 17.66
N PHE A 139 -10.11 3.57 16.40
CA PHE A 139 -9.85 4.78 15.61
C PHE A 139 -11.14 5.52 15.23
N ARG A 140 -12.24 4.79 15.03
CA ARG A 140 -13.55 5.34 14.69
C ARG A 140 -14.43 5.55 15.90
N SER A 141 -14.01 5.14 17.09
CA SER A 141 -14.76 5.37 18.30
C SER A 141 -14.95 6.86 18.51
N ARG A 142 -16.19 7.30 18.44
CA ARG A 142 -16.61 8.67 18.74
C ARG A 142 -16.51 8.98 20.25
N ASN A 143 -15.92 8.11 21.04
CA ASN A 143 -15.74 8.28 22.45
C ASN A 143 -14.43 9.03 22.71
N PRO A 144 -14.46 10.37 22.94
CA PRO A 144 -13.26 11.15 23.20
C PRO A 144 -12.52 10.78 24.49
N GLY A 145 -13.12 9.91 25.33
CA GLY A 145 -12.49 9.42 26.57
C GLY A 145 -11.58 8.20 26.41
N ALA A 146 -11.56 7.54 25.26
CA ALA A 146 -10.67 6.41 24.99
C ALA A 146 -9.42 6.87 24.22
N GLN A 147 -8.74 7.90 24.71
CA GLN A 147 -7.42 8.24 24.20
C GLN A 147 -6.45 7.13 24.57
N ILE A 148 -6.04 6.35 23.57
CA ILE A 148 -4.82 5.55 23.72
C ILE A 148 -3.69 6.58 23.79
N PRO A 149 -2.90 6.64 24.86
CA PRO A 149 -1.78 7.53 24.91
C PRO A 149 -0.78 7.12 23.82
N PHE A 150 -0.69 7.92 22.77
CA PHE A 150 0.34 7.80 21.77
C PHE A 150 1.62 8.40 22.34
N SER A 151 2.63 7.56 22.52
CA SER A 151 4.00 8.05 22.59
C SER A 151 4.60 8.00 21.19
N LEU A 152 5.31 9.06 20.81
CA LEU A 152 6.12 9.05 19.57
C LEU A 152 7.12 7.86 19.56
N PHE A 153 7.54 7.38 20.73
CA PHE A 153 8.40 6.20 20.90
C PHE A 153 7.69 4.88 20.56
N ASP A 154 6.36 4.87 20.46
CA ASP A 154 5.61 3.69 20.03
C ASP A 154 5.75 3.42 18.52
N PHE A 155 6.32 4.34 17.77
CA PHE A 155 6.54 4.25 16.33
C PHE A 155 7.94 3.71 15.96
N PHE A 156 8.85 3.65 16.91
CA PHE A 156 10.23 3.19 16.75
C PHE A 156 10.46 1.94 17.60
#